data_44305bc36a1366bde70a6461db1aac3d
#
_entry.id   44305bc36a1366bde70a6461db1aac3d
#
_cell.length_a   1.000
_cell.length_b   1.000
_cell.length_c   1.000
_cell.angle_alpha   90.00
_cell.angle_beta   90.00
_cell.angle_gamma   90.00
#
_symmetry.space_group_name_H-M   'P 1'
#
loop_
_entity.id
_entity.type
_entity.pdbx_description
1 polymer ?
#
loop_
_entity_poly.entity_id
_entity_poly.type
_entity_poly.pdbx_seq_one_letter_code
_entity_poly.pdbx_strand_id
1 'polypeptide(L)'
;MIRKGVQYITSIRERAPVVYYNGEVVKDVTEHPAFRIPVKTVAKYYDHHWEEESLRIYNKDVGEESSISFLRPRSKAELKKLREGLVRIYDSYYGFFGRSPDYMNMWTTVFSAHSEDYFERAFGRKFAENVINIYRESVKNDFFYTHAIVAPMYDRSRPPSQWEDPFIQIGVVRETNEGVIVRGAAMISTAAPYAEMLWYLPNVRRDSDPKYAIFFSIPTNTKGVKFIARRGFQPREGFGAFEYPISSKFEESDAILILDNVFVPWDRIIFYGKPEEIEGFMWHTVRLRTWFNWHFVIQHYSRLKFLAGLAITIAEAVGINNFINVQKKLGELLIYVSMNEAALFGAEEAAEELPNITRPNSYISISMSHFNMKLLPRANEILKSISGGSSIPIPSGLRDFENPEEKGLLEKYLASKGLNAIERVKLFNILWDVIGSESGVRYEQYDRFSRGDPTIRWAQTYYEVFKERKAEFTKLVKQVMDQMPNPRV
;
A
#
# COMPACT_ATOMS: atom_id res chain seq x y z
N MET A 1 -8.06 -14.44 -16.69
CA MET A 1 -9.51 -14.07 -16.87
C MET A 1 -9.92 -13.15 -15.75
N ILE A 2 -10.56 -12.02 -16.04
CA ILE A 2 -11.01 -11.07 -15.00
C ILE A 2 -12.12 -11.71 -14.17
N ARG A 3 -11.95 -11.74 -12.85
CA ARG A 3 -12.93 -12.34 -11.92
C ARG A 3 -14.03 -11.35 -11.53
N LYS A 4 -15.15 -11.89 -11.06
CA LYS A 4 -16.17 -11.14 -10.30
C LYS A 4 -15.94 -11.32 -8.81
N GLY A 5 -16.47 -10.39 -8.01
CA GLY A 5 -16.36 -10.44 -6.56
C GLY A 5 -16.89 -11.73 -5.94
N VAL A 6 -17.96 -12.30 -6.49
CA VAL A 6 -18.51 -13.59 -6.04
C VAL A 6 -17.51 -14.74 -6.24
N GLN A 7 -16.74 -14.74 -7.32
CA GLN A 7 -15.73 -15.77 -7.59
C GLN A 7 -14.56 -15.67 -6.59
N TYR A 8 -14.16 -14.43 -6.23
CA TYR A 8 -13.18 -14.22 -5.17
C TYR A 8 -13.69 -14.73 -3.82
N ILE A 9 -14.92 -14.38 -3.41
CA ILE A 9 -15.51 -14.85 -2.15
C ILE A 9 -15.56 -16.40 -2.09
N THR A 10 -15.97 -17.03 -3.18
CA THR A 10 -15.99 -18.51 -3.28
C THR A 10 -14.59 -19.09 -3.13
N SER A 11 -13.61 -18.53 -3.86
CA SER A 11 -12.23 -19.00 -3.83
C SER A 11 -11.59 -18.89 -2.43
N ILE A 12 -11.78 -17.76 -1.73
CA ILE A 12 -11.17 -17.60 -0.40
C ILE A 12 -11.86 -18.49 0.65
N ARG A 13 -13.18 -18.74 0.52
CA ARG A 13 -13.92 -19.67 1.38
C ARG A 13 -13.40 -21.11 1.20
N GLU A 14 -13.20 -21.55 -0.04
CA GLU A 14 -12.71 -22.90 -0.36
C GLU A 14 -11.25 -23.10 0.08
N ARG A 15 -10.41 -22.07 -0.03
CA ARG A 15 -9.01 -22.12 0.41
C ARG A 15 -8.88 -22.23 1.92
N ALA A 16 -9.77 -21.62 2.69
CA ALA A 16 -9.82 -21.66 4.15
C ALA A 16 -8.42 -21.49 4.82
N PRO A 17 -7.75 -20.36 4.67
CA PRO A 17 -6.45 -20.14 5.31
C PRO A 17 -6.57 -20.27 6.83
N VAL A 18 -5.52 -20.76 7.49
CA VAL A 18 -5.52 -20.89 8.95
C VAL A 18 -5.28 -19.54 9.60
N VAL A 19 -6.33 -18.96 10.15
CA VAL A 19 -6.34 -17.64 10.80
C VAL A 19 -6.73 -17.77 12.27
N TYR A 20 -5.88 -17.25 13.16
CA TYR A 20 -6.19 -17.10 14.58
C TYR A 20 -6.68 -15.68 14.86
N TYR A 21 -7.78 -15.56 15.59
CA TYR A 21 -8.33 -14.29 16.03
C TYR A 21 -8.90 -14.43 17.44
N ASN A 22 -8.45 -13.60 18.37
CA ASN A 22 -8.92 -13.56 19.75
C ASN A 22 -8.95 -14.94 20.45
N GLY A 23 -7.92 -15.77 20.23
CA GLY A 23 -7.75 -17.09 20.84
C GLY A 23 -8.45 -18.24 20.10
N GLU A 24 -9.17 -17.98 19.02
CA GLU A 24 -9.89 -18.97 18.25
C GLU A 24 -9.37 -19.09 16.81
N VAL A 25 -9.57 -20.27 16.21
CA VAL A 25 -9.37 -20.47 14.78
C VAL A 25 -10.61 -20.02 14.02
N VAL A 26 -10.45 -19.09 13.09
CA VAL A 26 -11.53 -18.59 12.24
C VAL A 26 -11.96 -19.69 11.26
N LYS A 27 -13.23 -20.09 11.33
CA LYS A 27 -13.77 -21.16 10.46
C LYS A 27 -13.98 -20.69 9.01
N ASP A 28 -14.50 -19.49 8.83
CA ASP A 28 -14.78 -18.88 7.53
C ASP A 28 -14.54 -17.36 7.63
N VAL A 29 -13.50 -16.87 6.96
CA VAL A 29 -13.15 -15.45 6.93
C VAL A 29 -14.20 -14.61 6.20
N THR A 30 -14.98 -15.21 5.30
CA THR A 30 -16.01 -14.50 4.53
C THR A 30 -17.24 -14.13 5.36
N GLU A 31 -17.46 -14.84 6.45
CA GLU A 31 -18.62 -14.64 7.35
C GLU A 31 -18.21 -14.06 8.72
N HIS A 32 -16.94 -14.22 9.09
CA HIS A 32 -16.46 -13.78 10.40
C HIS A 32 -16.57 -12.26 10.57
N PRO A 33 -17.12 -11.74 11.69
CA PRO A 33 -17.37 -10.31 11.91
C PRO A 33 -16.14 -9.41 11.65
N ALA A 34 -14.95 -9.86 12.01
CA ALA A 34 -13.70 -9.10 11.82
C ALA A 34 -13.22 -9.02 10.36
N PHE A 35 -13.68 -9.92 9.48
CA PHE A 35 -13.13 -10.04 8.12
C PHE A 35 -14.16 -9.88 7.00
N ARG A 36 -15.45 -10.09 7.27
CA ARG A 36 -16.52 -9.99 6.25
C ARG A 36 -16.57 -8.63 5.53
N ILE A 37 -16.21 -7.53 6.22
CA ILE A 37 -16.18 -6.19 5.62
C ILE A 37 -15.02 -6.07 4.63
N PRO A 38 -13.75 -6.28 5.03
CA PRO A 38 -12.63 -6.23 4.09
C PRO A 38 -12.76 -7.26 2.94
N VAL A 39 -13.31 -8.45 3.17
CA VAL A 39 -13.62 -9.42 2.10
C VAL A 39 -14.59 -8.81 1.06
N LYS A 40 -15.65 -8.13 1.51
CA LYS A 40 -16.59 -7.43 0.61
C LYS A 40 -15.93 -6.27 -0.13
N THR A 41 -14.96 -5.59 0.49
CA THR A 41 -14.21 -4.51 -0.17
C THR A 41 -13.33 -5.06 -1.30
N VAL A 42 -12.65 -6.18 -1.06
CA VAL A 42 -11.90 -6.88 -2.13
C VAL A 42 -12.84 -7.39 -3.23
N ALA A 43 -14.01 -7.95 -2.87
CA ALA A 43 -14.99 -8.38 -3.86
C ALA A 43 -15.45 -7.22 -4.77
N LYS A 44 -15.70 -6.04 -4.19
CA LYS A 44 -16.03 -4.83 -4.97
C LYS A 44 -14.91 -4.38 -5.89
N TYR A 45 -13.64 -4.57 -5.53
CA TYR A 45 -12.53 -4.31 -6.44
C TYR A 45 -12.69 -5.11 -7.74
N TYR A 46 -13.01 -6.40 -7.64
CA TYR A 46 -13.22 -7.24 -8.83
C TYR A 46 -14.47 -6.85 -9.61
N ASP A 47 -15.58 -6.53 -8.92
CA ASP A 47 -16.81 -6.10 -9.57
C ASP A 47 -16.65 -4.76 -10.30
N HIS A 48 -15.85 -3.84 -9.78
CA HIS A 48 -15.57 -2.54 -10.39
C HIS A 48 -14.95 -2.67 -11.81
N HIS A 49 -14.18 -3.73 -12.09
CA HIS A 49 -13.67 -3.99 -13.42
C HIS A 49 -14.78 -4.34 -14.44
N TRP A 50 -15.95 -4.76 -13.99
CA TRP A 50 -17.12 -5.03 -14.84
C TRP A 50 -18.03 -3.81 -14.99
N GLU A 51 -17.98 -2.91 -14.03
CA GLU A 51 -18.71 -1.63 -14.07
C GLU A 51 -17.98 -0.60 -14.92
N GLU A 52 -16.64 -0.65 -14.99
CA GLU A 52 -15.77 0.30 -15.69
C GLU A 52 -14.89 -0.41 -16.71
N GLU A 53 -15.23 -0.32 -18.00
CA GLU A 53 -14.50 -1.00 -19.10
C GLU A 53 -13.02 -0.57 -19.18
N SER A 54 -12.71 0.68 -18.86
CA SER A 54 -11.35 1.22 -18.91
C SER A 54 -10.38 0.54 -17.93
N LEU A 55 -10.90 -0.21 -16.94
CA LEU A 55 -10.10 -1.01 -16.00
C LEU A 55 -9.72 -2.39 -16.56
N ARG A 56 -10.19 -2.72 -17.79
CA ARG A 56 -9.87 -3.97 -18.47
C ARG A 56 -8.96 -3.72 -19.66
N ILE A 57 -8.04 -4.64 -19.89
CA ILE A 57 -7.13 -4.61 -21.03
C ILE A 57 -7.01 -5.99 -21.66
N TYR A 58 -6.71 -6.02 -22.96
CA TYR A 58 -6.13 -7.20 -23.58
C TYR A 58 -4.64 -7.27 -23.23
N ASN A 59 -4.27 -8.25 -22.44
CA ASN A 59 -2.89 -8.46 -22.00
C ASN A 59 -2.13 -9.24 -23.07
N LYS A 60 -1.26 -8.55 -23.82
CA LYS A 60 -0.48 -9.11 -24.92
C LYS A 60 0.52 -10.18 -24.49
N ASP A 61 0.98 -10.16 -23.21
CA ASP A 61 1.96 -11.11 -22.70
C ASP A 61 1.36 -12.49 -22.42
N VAL A 62 0.04 -12.54 -22.20
CA VAL A 62 -0.69 -13.78 -21.85
C VAL A 62 -1.72 -14.15 -22.92
N GLY A 63 -2.14 -13.19 -23.78
CA GLY A 63 -3.12 -13.39 -24.83
C GLY A 63 -4.57 -13.41 -24.33
N GLU A 64 -4.85 -12.83 -23.16
CA GLU A 64 -6.18 -12.83 -22.54
C GLU A 64 -6.55 -11.44 -22.00
N GLU A 65 -7.84 -11.22 -21.71
CA GLU A 65 -8.26 -10.04 -20.94
C GLU A 65 -7.77 -10.12 -19.48
N SER A 66 -7.31 -8.99 -18.98
CA SER A 66 -6.87 -8.85 -17.56
C SER A 66 -7.22 -7.48 -16.99
N SER A 67 -7.09 -7.34 -15.66
CA SER A 67 -7.09 -6.05 -14.99
C SER A 67 -6.04 -5.12 -15.58
N ILE A 68 -6.33 -3.83 -15.64
CA ILE A 68 -5.39 -2.76 -16.01
C ILE A 68 -4.10 -2.81 -15.18
N SER A 69 -4.17 -3.29 -13.94
CA SER A 69 -3.03 -3.41 -13.02
C SER A 69 -1.97 -4.42 -13.48
N PHE A 70 -2.31 -5.31 -14.42
CA PHE A 70 -1.36 -6.21 -15.09
C PHE A 70 -0.81 -5.63 -16.39
N LEU A 71 -1.13 -4.38 -16.74
CA LEU A 71 -0.54 -3.74 -17.92
C LEU A 71 0.96 -3.56 -17.73
N ARG A 72 1.74 -4.14 -18.63
CA ARG A 72 3.17 -3.86 -18.80
C ARG A 72 3.30 -2.71 -19.80
N PRO A 73 3.50 -1.47 -19.36
CA PRO A 73 3.57 -0.35 -20.32
C PRO A 73 4.87 -0.43 -21.12
N ARG A 74 4.75 -0.34 -22.46
CA ARG A 74 5.85 -0.32 -23.41
C ARG A 74 6.00 1.03 -24.12
N SER A 75 5.22 2.02 -23.65
CA SER A 75 5.28 3.40 -24.12
C SER A 75 4.77 4.36 -23.05
N LYS A 76 5.08 5.65 -23.20
CA LYS A 76 4.52 6.71 -22.34
C LYS A 76 2.97 6.71 -22.38
N ALA A 77 2.37 6.42 -23.55
CA ALA A 77 0.93 6.34 -23.68
C ALA A 77 0.32 5.19 -22.87
N GLU A 78 0.95 4.01 -22.87
CA GLU A 78 0.52 2.89 -22.03
C GLU A 78 0.78 3.15 -20.54
N LEU A 79 1.86 3.83 -20.17
CA LEU A 79 2.13 4.26 -18.80
C LEU A 79 1.05 5.23 -18.30
N LYS A 80 0.67 6.22 -19.12
CA LYS A 80 -0.45 7.13 -18.86
C LYS A 80 -1.76 6.36 -18.66
N LYS A 81 -2.06 5.41 -19.57
CA LYS A 81 -3.25 4.55 -19.46
C LYS A 81 -3.28 3.78 -18.14
N LEU A 82 -2.13 3.20 -17.71
CA LEU A 82 -2.01 2.52 -16.43
C LEU A 82 -2.30 3.47 -15.26
N ARG A 83 -1.70 4.66 -15.24
CA ARG A 83 -1.97 5.68 -14.21
C ARG A 83 -3.45 6.04 -14.13
N GLU A 84 -4.07 6.31 -15.28
CA GLU A 84 -5.49 6.70 -15.34
C GLU A 84 -6.39 5.60 -14.76
N GLY A 85 -6.12 4.34 -15.08
CA GLY A 85 -6.83 3.20 -14.51
C GLY A 85 -6.62 3.07 -12.99
N LEU A 86 -5.38 3.17 -12.53
CA LEU A 86 -5.08 3.11 -11.09
C LEU A 86 -5.69 4.30 -10.31
N VAL A 87 -5.67 5.52 -10.86
CA VAL A 87 -6.35 6.67 -10.25
C VAL A 87 -7.84 6.42 -10.10
N ARG A 88 -8.52 5.86 -11.11
CA ARG A 88 -9.95 5.51 -11.02
C ARG A 88 -10.22 4.48 -9.92
N ILE A 89 -9.36 3.44 -9.83
CA ILE A 89 -9.43 2.47 -8.74
C ILE A 89 -9.33 3.18 -7.39
N TYR A 90 -8.30 4.01 -7.18
CA TYR A 90 -8.09 4.67 -5.89
C TYR A 90 -9.13 5.76 -5.58
N ASP A 91 -9.65 6.47 -6.58
CA ASP A 91 -10.72 7.43 -6.39
C ASP A 91 -12.02 6.75 -5.90
N SER A 92 -12.31 5.51 -6.36
CA SER A 92 -13.46 4.74 -5.88
C SER A 92 -13.36 4.32 -4.41
N TYR A 93 -12.15 4.33 -3.85
CA TYR A 93 -11.86 4.03 -2.44
C TYR A 93 -11.41 5.26 -1.65
N TYR A 94 -11.50 6.45 -2.23
CA TYR A 94 -11.06 7.71 -1.60
C TYR A 94 -9.58 7.66 -1.14
N GLY A 95 -8.77 6.82 -1.77
CA GLY A 95 -7.38 6.55 -1.40
C GLY A 95 -7.17 5.69 -0.15
N PHE A 96 -8.22 5.12 0.47
CA PHE A 96 -8.10 4.38 1.74
C PHE A 96 -7.76 2.90 1.60
N PHE A 97 -8.00 2.26 0.51
CA PHE A 97 -7.63 0.85 0.34
C PHE A 97 -6.15 0.70 -0.03
N GLY A 98 -5.27 0.58 0.98
CA GLY A 98 -3.81 0.66 0.82
C GLY A 98 -3.15 -0.54 0.16
N ARG A 99 -3.73 -1.74 0.34
CA ARG A 99 -3.23 -3.01 -0.22
C ARG A 99 -4.30 -3.69 -1.07
N SER A 100 -4.85 -2.93 -2.00
CA SER A 100 -5.72 -3.45 -3.05
C SER A 100 -4.99 -4.44 -3.97
N PRO A 101 -5.70 -5.33 -4.67
CA PRO A 101 -5.07 -6.34 -5.54
C PRO A 101 -4.11 -5.76 -6.58
N ASP A 102 -4.38 -4.57 -7.12
CA ASP A 102 -3.53 -3.87 -8.10
C ASP A 102 -2.08 -3.66 -7.62
N TYR A 103 -1.87 -3.46 -6.33
CA TYR A 103 -0.54 -3.27 -5.76
C TYR A 103 0.37 -4.48 -6.05
N MET A 104 -0.08 -5.70 -5.75
CA MET A 104 0.71 -6.90 -6.00
C MET A 104 0.68 -7.35 -7.46
N ASN A 105 -0.40 -7.06 -8.19
CA ASN A 105 -0.48 -7.29 -9.63
C ASN A 105 0.61 -6.52 -10.37
N MET A 106 0.82 -5.25 -10.00
CA MET A 106 1.92 -4.46 -10.54
C MET A 106 3.29 -5.05 -10.18
N TRP A 107 3.48 -5.60 -8.96
CA TRP A 107 4.73 -6.27 -8.59
C TRP A 107 5.03 -7.46 -9.49
N THR A 108 4.07 -8.36 -9.68
CA THR A 108 4.26 -9.54 -10.55
C THR A 108 4.58 -9.13 -11.97
N THR A 109 3.93 -8.07 -12.48
CA THR A 109 4.16 -7.51 -13.82
C THR A 109 5.59 -6.97 -13.95
N VAL A 110 6.02 -6.15 -13.00
CA VAL A 110 7.37 -5.55 -13.02
C VAL A 110 8.46 -6.60 -12.89
N PHE A 111 8.28 -7.60 -12.02
CA PHE A 111 9.24 -8.69 -11.89
C PHE A 111 9.37 -9.47 -13.19
N SER A 112 8.24 -9.82 -13.83
CA SER A 112 8.28 -10.54 -15.10
C SER A 112 8.92 -9.71 -16.22
N ALA A 113 8.79 -8.39 -16.20
CA ALA A 113 9.44 -7.49 -17.15
C ALA A 113 10.98 -7.47 -17.01
N HIS A 114 11.48 -7.76 -15.80
CA HIS A 114 12.91 -7.81 -15.49
C HIS A 114 13.45 -9.25 -15.35
N SER A 115 12.73 -10.25 -15.85
CA SER A 115 13.13 -11.67 -15.74
C SER A 115 14.49 -11.94 -16.43
N GLU A 116 14.69 -11.45 -17.64
CA GLU A 116 15.91 -11.71 -18.42
C GLU A 116 17.06 -10.77 -18.02
N ASP A 117 16.80 -9.48 -17.89
CA ASP A 117 17.84 -8.47 -17.68
C ASP A 117 18.37 -8.46 -16.25
N TYR A 118 17.62 -9.00 -15.28
CA TYR A 118 18.03 -9.06 -13.90
C TYR A 118 17.98 -10.47 -13.28
N PHE A 119 16.81 -11.13 -13.23
CA PHE A 119 16.68 -12.41 -12.51
C PHE A 119 17.54 -13.52 -13.11
N GLU A 120 17.57 -13.65 -14.43
CA GLU A 120 18.40 -14.67 -15.08
C GLU A 120 19.88 -14.40 -14.81
N ARG A 121 20.33 -13.16 -14.90
CA ARG A 121 21.73 -12.79 -14.67
C ARG A 121 22.15 -12.95 -13.20
N ALA A 122 21.30 -12.54 -12.24
CA ALA A 122 21.64 -12.58 -10.82
C ALA A 122 21.45 -13.97 -10.19
N PHE A 123 20.39 -14.66 -10.55
CA PHE A 123 19.97 -15.91 -9.90
C PHE A 123 19.95 -17.11 -10.83
N GLY A 124 19.99 -16.94 -12.14
CA GLY A 124 19.96 -17.98 -13.14
C GLY A 124 18.59 -18.23 -13.77
N ARG A 125 18.60 -18.92 -14.91
CA ARG A 125 17.43 -19.10 -15.78
C ARG A 125 16.21 -19.71 -15.09
N LYS A 126 16.41 -20.69 -14.20
CA LYS A 126 15.33 -21.35 -13.45
C LYS A 126 14.47 -20.34 -12.67
N PHE A 127 15.11 -19.40 -11.95
CA PHE A 127 14.40 -18.40 -11.17
C PHE A 127 13.73 -17.34 -12.06
N ALA A 128 14.33 -17.00 -13.20
CA ALA A 128 13.71 -16.12 -14.19
C ALA A 128 12.43 -16.74 -14.78
N GLU A 129 12.44 -18.03 -15.10
CA GLU A 129 11.29 -18.79 -15.58
C GLU A 129 10.18 -18.85 -14.51
N ASN A 130 10.53 -19.04 -13.22
CA ASN A 130 9.56 -19.00 -12.11
C ASN A 130 8.83 -17.67 -12.04
N VAL A 131 9.55 -16.56 -12.15
CA VAL A 131 8.96 -15.21 -12.14
C VAL A 131 7.95 -15.02 -13.27
N ILE A 132 8.28 -15.50 -14.49
CA ILE A 132 7.37 -15.44 -15.64
C ILE A 132 6.13 -16.32 -15.40
N ASN A 133 6.31 -17.52 -14.86
CA ASN A 133 5.22 -18.45 -14.60
C ASN A 133 4.27 -17.94 -13.51
N ILE A 134 4.81 -17.35 -12.42
CA ILE A 134 4.02 -16.72 -11.37
C ILE A 134 3.21 -15.55 -11.95
N TYR A 135 3.80 -14.72 -12.82
CA TYR A 135 3.08 -13.63 -13.49
C TYR A 135 1.93 -14.16 -14.35
N ARG A 136 2.19 -15.16 -15.20
CA ARG A 136 1.16 -15.76 -16.07
C ARG A 136 0.02 -16.37 -15.26
N GLU A 137 0.35 -17.07 -14.18
CA GLU A 137 -0.64 -17.64 -13.25
C GLU A 137 -1.46 -16.51 -12.58
N SER A 138 -0.80 -15.41 -12.15
CA SER A 138 -1.46 -14.26 -11.55
C SER A 138 -2.45 -13.61 -12.50
N VAL A 139 -2.06 -13.38 -13.76
CA VAL A 139 -2.96 -12.81 -14.79
C VAL A 139 -4.14 -13.74 -15.07
N LYS A 140 -3.88 -15.05 -15.21
CA LYS A 140 -4.91 -16.04 -15.56
C LYS A 140 -5.96 -16.19 -14.47
N ASN A 141 -5.56 -16.19 -13.21
CA ASN A 141 -6.44 -16.45 -12.07
C ASN A 141 -6.88 -15.18 -11.34
N ASP A 142 -6.25 -14.04 -11.62
CA ASP A 142 -6.52 -12.74 -10.97
C ASP A 142 -6.54 -12.84 -9.43
N PHE A 143 -5.53 -13.53 -8.86
CA PHE A 143 -5.44 -13.80 -7.43
C PHE A 143 -5.24 -12.54 -6.60
N PHE A 144 -5.83 -12.52 -5.42
CA PHE A 144 -5.51 -11.55 -4.39
C PHE A 144 -4.29 -12.00 -3.57
N TYR A 145 -3.25 -11.18 -3.59
CA TYR A 145 -2.00 -11.43 -2.90
C TYR A 145 -1.85 -10.60 -1.63
N THR A 146 -1.35 -11.23 -0.57
CA THR A 146 -0.68 -10.52 0.53
C THR A 146 0.84 -10.63 0.39
N HIS A 147 1.56 -9.77 1.10
CA HIS A 147 3.02 -9.89 1.21
C HIS A 147 3.47 -9.69 2.65
N ALA A 148 4.60 -10.31 3.00
CA ALA A 148 5.23 -10.19 4.29
C ALA A 148 6.72 -9.89 4.11
N ILE A 149 7.22 -8.84 4.79
CA ILE A 149 8.59 -8.33 4.62
C ILE A 149 9.29 -8.15 5.97
N VAL A 150 8.53 -7.69 6.99
CA VAL A 150 9.11 -7.21 8.25
C VAL A 150 9.43 -8.39 9.16
N ALA A 151 10.71 -8.61 9.43
CA ALA A 151 11.16 -9.62 10.39
C ALA A 151 10.72 -9.25 11.82
N PRO A 152 10.57 -10.23 12.72
CA PRO A 152 10.35 -9.97 14.13
C PRO A 152 11.46 -9.10 14.72
N MET A 153 11.07 -8.15 15.57
CA MET A 153 12.01 -7.25 16.26
C MET A 153 12.48 -7.87 17.60
N TYR A 154 13.07 -9.07 17.52
CA TYR A 154 13.48 -9.82 18.71
C TYR A 154 14.70 -9.18 19.39
N ASP A 155 15.82 -9.12 18.68
CA ASP A 155 17.05 -8.46 19.17
C ASP A 155 17.79 -7.83 17.98
N ARG A 156 17.75 -6.51 17.87
CA ARG A 156 18.40 -5.77 16.78
C ARG A 156 19.89 -5.53 16.99
N SER A 157 20.42 -5.83 18.16
CA SER A 157 21.85 -5.69 18.47
C SER A 157 22.69 -6.81 17.86
N ARG A 158 22.06 -7.95 17.49
CA ARG A 158 22.69 -9.12 16.92
C ARG A 158 21.95 -9.61 15.67
N PRO A 159 22.67 -10.24 14.70
CA PRO A 159 22.01 -10.84 13.55
C PRO A 159 21.17 -12.06 13.99
N PRO A 160 20.12 -12.42 13.22
CA PRO A 160 19.22 -13.55 13.53
C PRO A 160 19.94 -14.89 13.71
N SER A 161 21.07 -15.11 13.05
CA SER A 161 21.89 -16.31 13.19
C SER A 161 22.52 -16.49 14.59
N GLN A 162 22.56 -15.43 15.40
CA GLN A 162 23.08 -15.41 16.77
C GLN A 162 21.98 -15.38 17.84
N TRP A 163 20.70 -15.44 17.45
CA TRP A 163 19.60 -15.53 18.40
C TRP A 163 19.51 -16.95 18.99
N GLU A 164 18.85 -17.10 20.12
CA GLU A 164 18.63 -18.39 20.78
C GLU A 164 17.89 -19.38 19.83
N ASP A 165 16.81 -18.94 19.19
CA ASP A 165 16.24 -19.62 18.02
C ASP A 165 16.52 -18.79 16.76
N PRO A 166 17.40 -19.24 15.86
CA PRO A 166 17.72 -18.55 14.63
C PRO A 166 16.55 -18.51 13.62
N PHE A 167 15.47 -19.25 13.88
CA PHE A 167 14.26 -19.28 13.06
C PHE A 167 13.08 -18.49 13.65
N ILE A 168 13.33 -17.57 14.58
CA ILE A 168 12.37 -16.50 14.87
C ILE A 168 12.15 -15.66 13.60
N GLN A 169 13.20 -15.35 12.84
CA GLN A 169 13.09 -14.84 11.48
C GLN A 169 12.93 -16.00 10.49
N ILE A 170 12.11 -15.78 9.44
CA ILE A 170 11.94 -16.79 8.39
C ILE A 170 13.27 -17.09 7.70
N GLY A 171 13.60 -18.38 7.66
CA GLY A 171 14.79 -18.90 7.00
C GLY A 171 14.59 -20.34 6.52
N VAL A 172 15.49 -20.81 5.66
CA VAL A 172 15.53 -22.18 5.15
C VAL A 172 16.12 -23.11 6.22
N VAL A 173 15.34 -24.07 6.66
CA VAL A 173 15.75 -25.11 7.62
C VAL A 173 16.47 -26.23 6.92
N ARG A 174 16.00 -26.62 5.72
CA ARG A 174 16.53 -27.73 4.93
C ARG A 174 16.17 -27.59 3.47
N GLU A 175 17.10 -27.96 2.62
CA GLU A 175 16.89 -28.16 1.18
C GLU A 175 16.54 -29.60 0.86
N THR A 176 15.76 -29.80 -0.20
CA THR A 176 15.41 -31.07 -0.79
C THR A 176 15.52 -31.02 -2.31
N ASN A 177 15.43 -32.13 -3.00
CA ASN A 177 15.42 -32.18 -4.47
C ASN A 177 14.21 -31.43 -5.06
N GLU A 178 13.09 -31.38 -4.34
CA GLU A 178 11.81 -30.83 -4.83
C GLU A 178 11.57 -29.39 -4.39
N GLY A 179 12.27 -28.90 -3.37
CA GLY A 179 12.08 -27.58 -2.80
C GLY A 179 12.82 -27.38 -1.49
N VAL A 180 12.36 -26.43 -0.69
CA VAL A 180 12.95 -26.13 0.62
C VAL A 180 11.90 -26.17 1.72
N ILE A 181 12.35 -26.44 2.96
CA ILE A 181 11.52 -26.26 4.16
C ILE A 181 11.90 -24.94 4.81
N VAL A 182 10.90 -24.09 5.02
CA VAL A 182 11.08 -22.79 5.69
C VAL A 182 10.37 -22.75 7.04
N ARG A 183 10.93 -22.01 8.00
CA ARG A 183 10.36 -21.78 9.33
C ARG A 183 10.62 -20.35 9.78
N GLY A 184 9.71 -19.81 10.59
CA GLY A 184 9.87 -18.50 11.22
C GLY A 184 8.62 -17.63 11.12
N ALA A 185 8.78 -16.35 11.47
CA ALA A 185 7.69 -15.38 11.44
C ALA A 185 8.02 -14.10 10.70
N ALA A 186 6.97 -13.41 10.22
CA ALA A 186 7.03 -12.03 9.77
C ALA A 186 5.90 -11.22 10.42
N MET A 187 6.21 -9.97 10.82
CA MET A 187 5.35 -9.22 11.76
C MET A 187 4.15 -8.55 11.12
N ILE A 188 4.22 -8.17 9.86
CA ILE A 188 3.14 -7.43 9.20
C ILE A 188 2.87 -8.08 7.84
N SER A 189 1.66 -8.64 7.72
CA SER A 189 1.11 -9.12 6.48
C SER A 189 -0.30 -8.56 6.33
N THR A 190 -0.42 -7.43 5.61
CA THR A 190 -1.70 -6.74 5.42
C THR A 190 -2.61 -7.56 4.51
N ALA A 191 -3.89 -7.66 4.85
CA ALA A 191 -4.92 -8.43 4.16
C ALA A 191 -4.71 -9.95 4.16
N ALA A 192 -3.72 -10.47 4.87
CA ALA A 192 -3.37 -11.89 4.88
C ALA A 192 -4.53 -12.83 5.25
N PRO A 193 -5.41 -12.51 6.20
CA PRO A 193 -6.51 -13.39 6.57
C PRO A 193 -7.46 -13.75 5.43
N TYR A 194 -7.52 -12.92 4.39
CA TYR A 194 -8.43 -13.10 3.25
C TYR A 194 -7.73 -12.98 1.90
N ALA A 195 -6.40 -13.09 1.87
CA ALA A 195 -5.62 -13.21 0.65
C ALA A 195 -5.50 -14.68 0.21
N GLU A 196 -5.42 -14.91 -1.09
CA GLU A 196 -5.31 -16.26 -1.67
C GLU A 196 -3.87 -16.71 -1.80
N MET A 197 -2.97 -15.77 -2.06
CA MET A 197 -1.55 -16.03 -2.27
C MET A 197 -0.71 -15.17 -1.33
N LEU A 198 0.41 -15.71 -0.91
CA LEU A 198 1.40 -15.05 -0.06
C LEU A 198 2.70 -14.84 -0.84
N TRP A 199 3.22 -13.63 -0.80
CA TRP A 199 4.61 -13.35 -1.13
C TRP A 199 5.40 -13.10 0.15
N TYR A 200 6.41 -13.93 0.40
CA TYR A 200 7.40 -13.64 1.43
C TYR A 200 8.64 -13.06 0.79
N LEU A 201 9.00 -11.85 1.20
CA LEU A 201 10.13 -11.09 0.71
C LEU A 201 11.09 -10.81 1.88
N PRO A 202 12.33 -11.31 1.85
CA PRO A 202 13.24 -11.17 2.97
C PRO A 202 13.76 -9.72 3.10
N ASN A 203 13.85 -9.24 4.32
CA ASN A 203 14.60 -8.04 4.65
C ASN A 203 15.99 -8.43 5.15
N VAL A 204 16.89 -8.74 4.23
CA VAL A 204 18.24 -9.18 4.51
C VAL A 204 19.26 -8.12 4.11
N ARG A 205 20.41 -8.16 4.77
CA ARG A 205 21.58 -7.35 4.46
C ARG A 205 22.57 -8.19 3.66
N ARG A 206 23.50 -7.54 2.99
CA ARG A 206 24.54 -8.17 2.18
C ARG A 206 25.37 -9.23 2.91
N ASP A 207 25.56 -9.03 4.22
CA ASP A 207 26.30 -9.90 5.13
C ASP A 207 25.41 -10.90 5.89
N SER A 208 24.13 -10.99 5.53
CA SER A 208 23.21 -11.95 6.16
C SER A 208 23.56 -13.39 5.78
N ASP A 209 23.24 -14.34 6.69
CA ASP A 209 23.35 -15.77 6.39
C ASP A 209 22.45 -16.11 5.18
N PRO A 210 22.97 -16.83 4.16
CA PRO A 210 22.23 -17.19 2.96
C PRO A 210 20.88 -17.88 3.19
N LYS A 211 20.72 -18.59 4.30
CA LYS A 211 19.44 -19.26 4.64
C LYS A 211 18.27 -18.29 4.83
N TYR A 212 18.52 -17.03 5.15
CA TYR A 212 17.47 -16.01 5.26
C TYR A 212 17.18 -15.31 3.92
N ALA A 213 18.04 -15.49 2.95
CA ALA A 213 17.95 -14.87 1.64
C ALA A 213 17.04 -15.70 0.71
N ILE A 214 15.76 -15.79 1.04
CA ILE A 214 14.76 -16.53 0.25
C ILE A 214 13.53 -15.68 -0.03
N PHE A 215 13.13 -15.61 -1.31
CA PHE A 215 11.89 -14.98 -1.76
C PHE A 215 11.04 -15.99 -2.52
N PHE A 216 9.77 -16.13 -2.13
CA PHE A 216 8.86 -17.10 -2.72
C PHE A 216 7.41 -16.63 -2.75
N SER A 217 6.61 -17.32 -3.56
CA SER A 217 5.16 -17.13 -3.67
C SER A 217 4.42 -18.44 -3.51
N ILE A 218 3.56 -18.57 -2.50
CA ILE A 218 2.79 -19.80 -2.21
C ILE A 218 1.33 -19.46 -1.88
N PRO A 219 0.40 -20.42 -2.03
CA PRO A 219 -0.96 -20.29 -1.52
C PRO A 219 -1.00 -20.06 0.00
N THR A 220 -1.91 -19.19 0.46
CA THR A 220 -2.06 -18.89 1.90
C THR A 220 -2.55 -20.07 2.73
N ASN A 221 -3.16 -21.06 2.11
CA ASN A 221 -3.61 -22.31 2.73
C ASN A 221 -2.57 -23.45 2.64
N THR A 222 -1.33 -23.16 2.26
CA THR A 222 -0.26 -24.15 2.28
C THR A 222 -0.08 -24.71 3.69
N LYS A 223 0.09 -26.03 3.82
CA LYS A 223 0.25 -26.69 5.12
C LYS A 223 1.40 -26.07 5.91
N GLY A 224 1.13 -25.65 7.14
CA GLY A 224 2.08 -24.99 8.04
C GLY A 224 2.05 -23.45 7.98
N VAL A 225 1.37 -22.85 7.00
CA VAL A 225 1.11 -21.40 6.98
C VAL A 225 0.00 -21.07 7.96
N LYS A 226 0.24 -20.11 8.85
CA LYS A 226 -0.72 -19.65 9.85
C LYS A 226 -0.65 -18.12 9.97
N PHE A 227 -1.79 -17.49 10.21
CA PHE A 227 -1.88 -16.06 10.45
C PHE A 227 -2.46 -15.78 11.84
N ILE A 228 -1.82 -14.87 12.58
CA ILE A 228 -2.38 -14.34 13.83
C ILE A 228 -2.84 -12.92 13.52
N ALA A 229 -4.14 -12.73 13.35
CA ALA A 229 -4.70 -11.45 12.98
C ALA A 229 -4.81 -10.51 14.20
N ARG A 230 -4.52 -9.21 13.97
CA ARG A 230 -4.77 -8.18 14.97
C ARG A 230 -6.27 -7.96 15.17
N ARG A 231 -6.61 -7.28 16.26
CA ARG A 231 -7.96 -6.75 16.46
C ARG A 231 -8.41 -5.90 15.27
N GLY A 232 -9.61 -6.16 14.75
CA GLY A 232 -10.23 -5.33 13.71
C GLY A 232 -10.63 -3.95 14.26
N PHE A 233 -10.62 -2.96 13.39
CA PHE A 233 -11.04 -1.58 13.68
C PHE A 233 -12.34 -1.20 12.95
N GLN A 234 -13.10 -2.21 12.51
CA GLN A 234 -14.43 -2.01 11.97
C GLN A 234 -15.40 -1.51 13.04
N PRO A 235 -16.58 -1.01 12.63
CA PRO A 235 -17.61 -0.55 13.57
C PRO A 235 -17.92 -1.57 14.64
N ARG A 236 -18.14 -1.09 15.86
CA ARG A 236 -18.65 -1.91 16.98
C ARG A 236 -20.07 -2.40 16.67
N GLU A 237 -20.50 -3.45 17.36
CA GLU A 237 -21.86 -3.95 17.26
C GLU A 237 -22.88 -2.85 17.57
N GLY A 238 -23.92 -2.75 16.74
CA GLY A 238 -24.94 -1.71 16.84
C GLY A 238 -24.64 -0.42 16.08
N PHE A 239 -23.42 -0.25 15.54
CA PHE A 239 -23.00 0.89 14.73
C PHE A 239 -22.68 0.47 13.29
N GLY A 240 -22.72 1.41 12.36
CA GLY A 240 -22.56 1.11 10.94
C GLY A 240 -21.91 2.23 10.13
N ALA A 241 -22.32 2.31 8.88
CA ALA A 241 -21.74 3.30 7.93
C ALA A 241 -22.14 4.74 8.22
N PHE A 242 -23.14 4.98 9.07
CA PHE A 242 -23.46 6.33 9.49
C PHE A 242 -22.41 6.87 10.45
N GLU A 243 -22.02 6.10 11.47
CA GLU A 243 -21.04 6.48 12.49
C GLU A 243 -19.59 6.29 11.99
N TYR A 244 -19.36 5.27 11.15
CA TYR A 244 -18.04 4.87 10.64
C TYR A 244 -18.06 4.75 9.11
N PRO A 245 -18.19 5.88 8.37
CA PRO A 245 -18.41 5.86 6.92
C PRO A 245 -17.23 5.35 6.10
N ILE A 246 -16.02 5.43 6.62
CA ILE A 246 -14.77 4.96 5.98
C ILE A 246 -14.39 3.57 6.47
N SER A 247 -14.23 3.37 7.78
CA SER A 247 -13.78 2.11 8.35
C SER A 247 -14.80 0.97 8.21
N SER A 248 -16.10 1.28 8.09
CA SER A 248 -17.12 0.31 7.73
C SER A 248 -17.00 -0.27 6.31
N LYS A 249 -16.09 0.28 5.48
CA LYS A 249 -15.90 -0.14 4.10
C LYS A 249 -14.44 -0.52 3.81
N PHE A 250 -13.48 0.20 4.37
CA PHE A 250 -12.07 0.13 3.96
C PHE A 250 -11.13 -0.32 5.08
N GLU A 251 -11.65 -0.97 6.11
CA GLU A 251 -10.78 -1.60 7.11
C GLU A 251 -9.87 -2.64 6.44
N GLU A 252 -8.59 -2.58 6.73
CA GLU A 252 -7.59 -3.56 6.30
C GLU A 252 -7.07 -4.31 7.53
N SER A 253 -7.26 -5.62 7.57
CA SER A 253 -6.70 -6.45 8.63
C SER A 253 -5.21 -6.64 8.41
N ASP A 254 -4.43 -6.57 9.49
CA ASP A 254 -3.03 -6.93 9.48
C ASP A 254 -2.83 -8.20 10.32
N ALA A 255 -1.88 -9.05 9.94
CA ALA A 255 -1.60 -10.28 10.65
C ALA A 255 -0.09 -10.54 10.79
N ILE A 256 0.28 -11.31 11.80
CA ILE A 256 1.58 -11.94 11.90
C ILE A 256 1.53 -13.22 11.07
N LEU A 257 2.47 -13.37 10.15
CA LEU A 257 2.69 -14.61 9.41
C LEU A 257 3.56 -15.55 10.23
N ILE A 258 3.13 -16.80 10.39
CA ILE A 258 3.90 -17.89 10.95
C ILE A 258 4.07 -18.98 9.89
N LEU A 259 5.30 -19.41 9.67
CA LEU A 259 5.65 -20.56 8.85
C LEU A 259 6.18 -21.67 9.75
N ASP A 260 5.39 -22.73 9.89
CA ASP A 260 5.71 -23.88 10.72
C ASP A 260 6.16 -25.06 9.85
N ASN A 261 7.46 -25.09 9.52
CA ASN A 261 8.07 -26.07 8.64
C ASN A 261 7.34 -26.22 7.28
N VAL A 262 7.13 -25.10 6.62
CA VAL A 262 6.40 -25.02 5.35
C VAL A 262 7.29 -25.49 4.21
N PHE A 263 6.79 -26.43 3.39
CA PHE A 263 7.44 -26.83 2.15
C PHE A 263 7.16 -25.81 1.05
N VAL A 264 8.21 -25.30 0.43
CA VAL A 264 8.17 -24.40 -0.72
C VAL A 264 8.82 -25.08 -1.91
N PRO A 265 8.06 -25.46 -2.95
CA PRO A 265 8.61 -26.06 -4.17
C PRO A 265 9.56 -25.12 -4.90
N TRP A 266 10.54 -25.65 -5.63
CA TRP A 266 11.52 -24.85 -6.36
C TRP A 266 10.89 -23.93 -7.41
N ASP A 267 9.77 -24.30 -8.00
CA ASP A 267 9.04 -23.49 -8.99
C ASP A 267 8.27 -22.30 -8.38
N ARG A 268 8.18 -22.23 -7.06
CA ARG A 268 7.59 -21.12 -6.29
C ARG A 268 8.63 -20.15 -5.73
N ILE A 269 9.91 -20.46 -5.89
CA ILE A 269 11.02 -19.63 -5.40
C ILE A 269 11.43 -18.63 -6.48
N ILE A 270 11.44 -17.35 -6.11
CA ILE A 270 11.81 -16.24 -6.99
C ILE A 270 13.33 -16.01 -6.95
N PHE A 271 13.94 -16.15 -5.78
CA PHE A 271 15.39 -16.25 -5.60
C PHE A 271 15.75 -16.89 -4.25
N TYR A 272 17.00 -17.40 -4.15
CA TYR A 272 17.51 -18.01 -2.94
C TYR A 272 19.04 -17.94 -2.84
N GLY A 273 19.54 -17.79 -1.60
CA GLY A 273 20.94 -18.05 -1.23
C GLY A 273 21.96 -16.96 -1.59
N LYS A 274 21.54 -15.82 -2.13
CA LYS A 274 22.43 -14.71 -2.52
C LYS A 274 21.98 -13.39 -1.86
N PRO A 275 22.29 -13.14 -0.57
CA PRO A 275 21.86 -11.95 0.12
C PRO A 275 22.38 -10.64 -0.51
N GLU A 276 23.58 -10.64 -1.08
CA GLU A 276 24.17 -9.51 -1.78
C GLU A 276 23.36 -9.09 -3.01
N GLU A 277 22.80 -10.04 -3.75
CA GLU A 277 21.97 -9.75 -4.92
C GLU A 277 20.57 -9.29 -4.52
N ILE A 278 20.02 -9.83 -3.43
CA ILE A 278 18.71 -9.44 -2.91
C ILE A 278 18.72 -8.00 -2.41
N GLU A 279 19.73 -7.64 -1.62
CA GLU A 279 19.90 -6.28 -1.15
C GLU A 279 20.01 -5.33 -2.35
N GLY A 280 20.85 -5.68 -3.33
CA GLY A 280 21.03 -4.91 -4.55
C GLY A 280 19.72 -4.71 -5.30
N PHE A 281 18.93 -5.77 -5.49
CA PHE A 281 17.68 -5.71 -6.23
C PHE A 281 16.59 -4.91 -5.50
N MET A 282 16.37 -5.19 -4.22
CA MET A 282 15.23 -4.64 -3.48
C MET A 282 15.47 -3.22 -2.95
N TRP A 283 16.68 -2.92 -2.56
CA TRP A 283 16.95 -1.72 -1.78
C TRP A 283 17.83 -0.70 -2.50
N HIS A 284 18.69 -1.15 -3.40
CA HIS A 284 19.65 -0.29 -4.09
C HIS A 284 19.34 -0.08 -5.58
N THR A 285 18.57 -0.97 -6.21
CA THR A 285 18.18 -0.71 -7.60
C THR A 285 17.00 0.24 -7.66
N VAL A 286 17.16 1.30 -8.41
CA VAL A 286 16.12 2.27 -8.73
C VAL A 286 14.93 1.62 -9.45
N ARG A 287 15.13 0.45 -10.09
CA ARG A 287 14.17 -0.22 -10.98
C ARG A 287 12.86 -0.59 -10.32
N LEU A 288 12.89 -1.37 -9.23
CA LEU A 288 11.65 -1.78 -8.54
C LEU A 288 11.08 -0.70 -7.65
N ARG A 289 11.95 -0.03 -6.89
CA ARG A 289 11.52 1.03 -5.97
C ARG A 289 10.75 2.14 -6.65
N THR A 290 11.09 2.43 -7.92
CA THR A 290 10.36 3.42 -8.72
C THR A 290 8.88 3.06 -8.83
N TRP A 291 8.56 1.82 -9.18
CA TRP A 291 7.19 1.38 -9.38
C TRP A 291 6.36 1.44 -8.12
N PHE A 292 6.90 1.00 -6.97
CA PHE A 292 6.20 1.10 -5.68
C PHE A 292 5.98 2.53 -5.27
N ASN A 293 6.98 3.37 -5.42
CA ASN A 293 6.89 4.78 -5.06
C ASN A 293 5.91 5.52 -5.98
N TRP A 294 5.91 5.24 -7.28
CA TRP A 294 4.95 5.80 -8.22
C TRP A 294 3.51 5.38 -7.89
N HIS A 295 3.29 4.10 -7.58
CA HIS A 295 2.00 3.59 -7.13
C HIS A 295 1.52 4.28 -5.83
N PHE A 296 2.41 4.47 -4.86
CA PHE A 296 2.09 5.23 -3.66
C PHE A 296 1.73 6.69 -3.97
N VAL A 297 2.39 7.35 -4.93
CA VAL A 297 2.02 8.72 -5.33
C VAL A 297 0.59 8.75 -5.90
N ILE A 298 0.20 7.75 -6.71
CA ILE A 298 -1.17 7.62 -7.24
C ILE A 298 -2.19 7.48 -6.09
N GLN A 299 -1.96 6.56 -5.16
CA GLN A 299 -2.82 6.37 -3.99
C GLN A 299 -2.95 7.64 -3.17
N HIS A 300 -1.82 8.32 -2.88
CA HIS A 300 -1.80 9.52 -2.07
C HIS A 300 -2.44 10.72 -2.77
N TYR A 301 -2.33 10.81 -4.08
CA TYR A 301 -3.05 11.82 -4.86
C TYR A 301 -4.56 11.71 -4.64
N SER A 302 -5.13 10.50 -4.76
CA SER A 302 -6.56 10.28 -4.49
C SER A 302 -6.93 10.58 -3.03
N ARG A 303 -6.09 10.17 -2.07
CA ARG A 303 -6.32 10.46 -0.65
C ARG A 303 -6.26 11.96 -0.35
N LEU A 304 -5.27 12.68 -0.84
CA LEU A 304 -5.13 14.12 -0.63
C LEU A 304 -6.28 14.90 -1.24
N LYS A 305 -6.80 14.50 -2.42
CA LYS A 305 -8.03 15.06 -2.99
C LYS A 305 -9.20 14.94 -2.03
N PHE A 306 -9.39 13.74 -1.45
CA PHE A 306 -10.46 13.50 -0.48
C PHE A 306 -10.29 14.35 0.79
N LEU A 307 -9.07 14.38 1.38
CA LEU A 307 -8.79 15.16 2.59
C LEU A 307 -8.95 16.67 2.37
N ALA A 308 -8.52 17.17 1.21
CA ALA A 308 -8.71 18.58 0.83
C ALA A 308 -10.20 18.91 0.66
N GLY A 309 -10.96 18.06 -0.05
CA GLY A 309 -12.41 18.19 -0.19
C GLY A 309 -13.13 18.20 1.16
N LEU A 310 -12.76 17.28 2.06
CA LEU A 310 -13.31 17.21 3.41
C LEU A 310 -13.03 18.51 4.21
N ALA A 311 -11.80 19.03 4.16
CA ALA A 311 -11.42 20.27 4.84
C ALA A 311 -12.18 21.49 4.32
N ILE A 312 -12.34 21.60 3.00
CA ILE A 312 -13.11 22.68 2.34
C ILE A 312 -14.58 22.58 2.79
N THR A 313 -15.19 21.40 2.68
CA THR A 313 -16.60 21.19 3.04
C THR A 313 -16.86 21.54 4.53
N ILE A 314 -15.96 21.16 5.43
CA ILE A 314 -16.07 21.54 6.86
C ILE A 314 -15.97 23.05 7.03
N ALA A 315 -14.99 23.70 6.41
CA ALA A 315 -14.79 25.14 6.55
C ALA A 315 -16.00 25.95 6.03
N GLU A 316 -16.62 25.50 4.95
CA GLU A 316 -17.84 26.11 4.39
C GLU A 316 -19.04 25.85 5.28
N ALA A 317 -19.23 24.62 5.76
CA ALA A 317 -20.34 24.23 6.61
C ALA A 317 -20.40 25.04 7.92
N VAL A 318 -19.25 25.35 8.52
CA VAL A 318 -19.18 26.13 9.75
C VAL A 318 -18.95 27.65 9.49
N GLY A 319 -18.85 28.06 8.22
CA GLY A 319 -18.77 29.45 7.81
C GLY A 319 -17.45 30.18 8.09
N ILE A 320 -16.34 29.43 8.19
CA ILE A 320 -14.98 29.96 8.48
C ILE A 320 -14.08 30.05 7.25
N ASN A 321 -14.54 29.64 6.08
CA ASN A 321 -13.78 29.60 4.83
C ASN A 321 -13.22 30.96 4.36
N ASN A 322 -13.75 32.06 4.86
CA ASN A 322 -13.27 33.43 4.56
C ASN A 322 -12.18 33.93 5.51
N PHE A 323 -11.85 33.22 6.58
CA PHE A 323 -10.77 33.63 7.47
C PHE A 323 -9.40 33.30 6.86
N ILE A 324 -8.49 34.29 6.85
CA ILE A 324 -7.18 34.17 6.19
C ILE A 324 -6.33 32.97 6.72
N ASN A 325 -6.42 32.66 8.01
CA ASN A 325 -5.74 31.56 8.64
C ASN A 325 -6.32 30.18 8.21
N VAL A 326 -7.61 30.11 7.86
CA VAL A 326 -8.26 28.94 7.31
C VAL A 326 -7.91 28.81 5.82
N GLN A 327 -8.01 29.89 5.06
CA GLN A 327 -7.61 29.92 3.63
C GLN A 327 -6.16 29.49 3.44
N LYS A 328 -5.24 29.91 4.32
CA LYS A 328 -3.85 29.44 4.32
C LYS A 328 -3.76 27.90 4.42
N LYS A 329 -4.52 27.29 5.33
CA LYS A 329 -4.52 25.82 5.53
C LYS A 329 -5.16 25.08 4.36
N LEU A 330 -6.27 25.59 3.83
CA LEU A 330 -6.91 25.03 2.63
C LEU A 330 -5.98 25.15 1.42
N GLY A 331 -5.32 26.29 1.24
CA GLY A 331 -4.30 26.48 0.20
C GLY A 331 -3.15 25.52 0.34
N GLU A 332 -2.68 25.23 1.55
CA GLU A 332 -1.63 24.24 1.81
C GLU A 332 -2.04 22.84 1.33
N LEU A 333 -3.28 22.39 1.61
CA LEU A 333 -3.80 21.11 1.13
C LEU A 333 -3.90 21.03 -0.40
N LEU A 334 -4.41 22.11 -1.03
CA LEU A 334 -4.52 22.17 -2.50
C LEU A 334 -3.14 22.15 -3.18
N ILE A 335 -2.14 22.79 -2.57
CA ILE A 335 -0.73 22.70 -3.04
C ILE A 335 -0.26 21.23 -2.98
N TYR A 336 -0.55 20.48 -1.90
CA TYR A 336 -0.19 19.08 -1.80
C TYR A 336 -0.83 18.20 -2.90
N VAL A 337 -2.10 18.45 -3.21
CA VAL A 337 -2.79 17.79 -4.34
C VAL A 337 -2.09 18.09 -5.66
N SER A 338 -1.85 19.37 -5.94
CA SER A 338 -1.21 19.83 -7.19
C SER A 338 0.23 19.32 -7.34
N MET A 339 0.99 19.25 -6.23
CA MET A 339 2.35 18.68 -6.26
C MET A 339 2.35 17.18 -6.62
N ASN A 340 1.39 16.39 -6.07
CA ASN A 340 1.26 14.99 -6.43
C ASN A 340 0.85 14.81 -7.89
N GLU A 341 -0.11 15.59 -8.37
CA GLU A 341 -0.53 15.57 -9.77
C GLU A 341 0.61 15.92 -10.73
N ALA A 342 1.32 17.02 -10.46
CA ALA A 342 2.48 17.44 -11.24
C ALA A 342 3.61 16.38 -11.22
N ALA A 343 3.83 15.72 -10.08
CA ALA A 343 4.80 14.64 -9.98
C ALA A 343 4.42 13.42 -10.83
N LEU A 344 3.13 13.06 -10.88
CA LEU A 344 2.66 11.97 -11.74
C LEU A 344 2.86 12.30 -13.22
N PHE A 345 2.45 13.50 -13.66
CA PHE A 345 2.64 13.93 -15.05
C PHE A 345 4.12 14.07 -15.42
N GLY A 346 4.93 14.66 -14.54
CA GLY A 346 6.38 14.79 -14.74
C GLY A 346 7.10 13.44 -14.80
N ALA A 347 6.67 12.47 -13.98
CA ALA A 347 7.24 11.12 -14.00
C ALA A 347 6.93 10.36 -15.29
N GLU A 348 5.77 10.61 -15.89
CA GLU A 348 5.36 10.03 -17.20
C GLU A 348 6.07 10.71 -18.34
N GLU A 349 6.14 12.04 -18.35
CA GLU A 349 6.80 12.78 -19.44
C GLU A 349 8.30 12.47 -19.49
N ALA A 350 8.96 12.38 -18.34
CA ALA A 350 10.35 12.00 -18.20
C ALA A 350 10.57 10.48 -18.03
N ALA A 351 9.62 9.65 -18.49
CA ALA A 351 9.72 8.20 -18.36
C ALA A 351 10.91 7.64 -19.16
N GLU A 352 11.45 6.53 -18.65
CA GLU A 352 12.58 5.83 -19.22
C GLU A 352 12.11 4.62 -20.02
N GLU A 353 12.43 4.56 -21.30
CA GLU A 353 12.15 3.41 -22.14
C GLU A 353 13.24 2.35 -21.93
N LEU A 354 12.86 1.22 -21.35
CA LEU A 354 13.70 0.04 -21.15
C LEU A 354 13.29 -1.05 -22.15
N PRO A 355 14.12 -2.05 -22.41
CA PRO A 355 13.82 -3.07 -23.44
C PRO A 355 12.43 -3.72 -23.31
N ASN A 356 12.00 -4.00 -22.07
CA ASN A 356 10.78 -4.74 -21.80
C ASN A 356 9.67 -3.93 -21.11
N ILE A 357 9.94 -2.70 -20.69
CA ILE A 357 8.97 -1.88 -19.94
C ILE A 357 9.36 -0.40 -20.00
N THR A 358 8.38 0.49 -20.14
CA THR A 358 8.57 1.94 -19.97
C THR A 358 8.32 2.31 -18.52
N ARG A 359 9.37 2.73 -17.83
CA ARG A 359 9.38 3.02 -16.39
C ARG A 359 9.11 4.50 -16.12
N PRO A 360 8.24 4.87 -15.16
CA PRO A 360 8.10 6.27 -14.74
C PRO A 360 9.44 6.80 -14.20
N ASN A 361 9.66 8.11 -14.29
CA ASN A 361 10.92 8.71 -13.83
C ASN A 361 11.17 8.44 -12.35
N SER A 362 12.35 7.90 -12.06
CA SER A 362 12.73 7.43 -10.74
C SER A 362 12.91 8.56 -9.73
N TYR A 363 13.56 9.65 -10.13
CA TYR A 363 13.83 10.79 -9.23
C TYR A 363 12.54 11.44 -8.76
N ILE A 364 11.59 11.66 -9.68
CA ILE A 364 10.31 12.29 -9.38
C ILE A 364 9.45 11.37 -8.52
N SER A 365 9.29 10.10 -8.93
CA SER A 365 8.43 9.13 -8.24
C SER A 365 8.88 8.87 -6.81
N ILE A 366 10.18 8.64 -6.60
CA ILE A 366 10.73 8.34 -5.27
C ILE A 366 10.70 9.59 -4.38
N SER A 367 11.09 10.76 -4.91
CA SER A 367 11.09 11.99 -4.13
C SER A 367 9.71 12.37 -3.64
N MET A 368 8.70 12.32 -4.53
CA MET A 368 7.33 12.67 -4.15
C MET A 368 6.74 11.67 -3.15
N SER A 369 6.97 10.36 -3.37
CA SER A 369 6.53 9.33 -2.43
C SER A 369 7.14 9.53 -1.03
N HIS A 370 8.45 9.81 -0.94
CA HIS A 370 9.09 10.08 0.35
C HIS A 370 8.59 11.38 1.00
N PHE A 371 8.31 12.40 0.19
CA PHE A 371 7.76 13.65 0.70
C PHE A 371 6.35 13.45 1.27
N ASN A 372 5.53 12.60 0.67
CA ASN A 372 4.19 12.26 1.16
C ASN A 372 4.19 11.65 2.55
N MET A 373 5.29 11.04 3.03
CA MET A 373 5.42 10.59 4.42
C MET A 373 5.29 11.74 5.44
N LYS A 374 5.49 12.99 5.01
CA LYS A 374 5.25 14.20 5.81
C LYS A 374 3.91 14.86 5.48
N LEU A 375 3.50 14.85 4.21
CA LEU A 375 2.31 15.57 3.77
C LEU A 375 1.03 14.99 4.33
N LEU A 376 0.88 13.66 4.37
CA LEU A 376 -0.34 13.01 4.85
C LEU A 376 -0.59 13.23 6.35
N PRO A 377 0.37 13.04 7.25
CA PRO A 377 0.22 13.43 8.65
C PRO A 377 -0.11 14.93 8.83
N ARG A 378 0.51 15.80 8.00
CA ARG A 378 0.22 17.23 8.03
C ARG A 378 -1.20 17.56 7.55
N ALA A 379 -1.72 16.83 6.56
CA ALA A 379 -3.11 16.97 6.13
C ALA A 379 -4.10 16.62 7.25
N ASN A 380 -3.85 15.55 8.01
CA ASN A 380 -4.64 15.19 9.19
C ASN A 380 -4.56 16.25 10.29
N GLU A 381 -3.38 16.84 10.53
CA GLU A 381 -3.21 17.95 11.47
C GLU A 381 -4.01 19.18 11.05
N ILE A 382 -4.04 19.51 9.77
CA ILE A 382 -4.84 20.59 9.21
C ILE A 382 -6.33 20.35 9.45
N LEU A 383 -6.83 19.13 9.18
CA LEU A 383 -8.22 18.76 9.46
C LEU A 383 -8.57 18.92 10.95
N LYS A 384 -7.73 18.43 11.86
CA LYS A 384 -7.87 18.62 13.31
C LYS A 384 -7.91 20.09 13.68
N SER A 385 -7.06 20.91 13.08
CA SER A 385 -6.99 22.35 13.34
C SER A 385 -8.20 23.15 12.82
N ILE A 386 -8.76 22.76 11.65
CA ILE A 386 -9.94 23.43 11.07
C ILE A 386 -11.20 23.05 11.84
N SER A 387 -11.35 21.79 12.23
CA SER A 387 -12.53 21.32 12.96
C SER A 387 -12.52 21.72 14.44
N GLY A 388 -11.34 21.95 15.03
CA GLY A 388 -11.18 22.23 16.45
C GLY A 388 -11.85 21.18 17.32
N GLY A 389 -12.45 21.58 18.43
CA GLY A 389 -13.20 20.71 19.33
C GLY A 389 -14.55 20.20 18.79
N SER A 390 -15.04 20.72 17.66
CA SER A 390 -16.36 20.38 17.12
C SER A 390 -16.46 18.92 16.60
N SER A 391 -15.33 18.24 16.41
CA SER A 391 -15.29 16.82 16.07
C SER A 391 -15.51 15.88 17.26
N ILE A 392 -15.55 16.37 18.48
CA ILE A 392 -15.68 15.55 19.70
C ILE A 392 -17.16 15.32 20.05
N PRO A 393 -18.04 16.34 20.16
CA PRO A 393 -19.43 16.14 20.59
C PRO A 393 -20.33 15.77 19.40
N ILE A 394 -20.02 14.65 18.75
CA ILE A 394 -20.90 14.10 17.72
C ILE A 394 -21.97 13.23 18.41
N PRO A 395 -23.27 13.34 18.02
CA PRO A 395 -24.32 12.46 18.51
C PRO A 395 -23.95 10.97 18.40
N SER A 396 -24.53 10.15 19.27
CA SER A 396 -24.11 8.76 19.45
C SER A 396 -24.33 7.88 18.21
N GLY A 397 -25.37 8.18 17.44
CA GLY A 397 -25.67 7.44 16.23
C GLY A 397 -26.93 7.89 15.50
N LEU A 398 -27.28 7.14 14.45
CA LEU A 398 -28.46 7.43 13.64
C LEU A 398 -29.76 7.41 14.45
N ARG A 399 -29.84 6.59 15.53
CA ARG A 399 -31.02 6.45 16.36
C ARG A 399 -31.39 7.72 17.12
N ASP A 400 -30.44 8.62 17.39
CA ASP A 400 -30.68 9.94 18.02
C ASP A 400 -31.60 10.80 17.14
N PHE A 401 -31.58 10.60 15.82
CA PHE A 401 -32.48 11.25 14.85
C PHE A 401 -33.83 10.53 14.68
N GLU A 402 -34.00 9.31 15.22
CA GLU A 402 -35.22 8.56 15.20
C GLU A 402 -36.10 8.88 16.45
N ASN A 403 -35.48 9.35 17.53
CA ASN A 403 -36.18 9.83 18.72
C ASN A 403 -36.73 11.26 18.45
N PRO A 404 -38.07 11.49 18.52
CA PRO A 404 -38.63 12.79 18.15
C PRO A 404 -38.16 13.98 19.01
N GLU A 405 -37.93 13.75 20.32
CA GLU A 405 -37.43 14.79 21.23
C GLU A 405 -35.99 15.14 20.93
N GLU A 406 -35.10 14.18 20.86
CA GLU A 406 -33.68 14.37 20.50
C GLU A 406 -33.53 14.99 19.12
N LYS A 407 -34.26 14.51 18.11
CA LYS A 407 -34.26 15.04 16.76
C LYS A 407 -34.56 16.54 16.76
N GLY A 408 -35.61 16.96 17.49
CA GLY A 408 -35.94 18.39 17.57
C GLY A 408 -34.82 19.25 18.19
N LEU A 409 -34.11 18.73 19.18
CA LEU A 409 -32.95 19.37 19.78
C LEU A 409 -31.76 19.43 18.82
N LEU A 410 -31.47 18.29 18.15
CA LEU A 410 -30.39 18.22 17.19
C LEU A 410 -30.63 19.16 16.00
N GLU A 411 -31.82 19.17 15.42
CA GLU A 411 -32.18 20.07 14.32
C GLU A 411 -32.03 21.54 14.70
N LYS A 412 -32.33 21.91 15.94
CA LYS A 412 -32.20 23.26 16.44
C LYS A 412 -30.76 23.69 16.70
N TYR A 413 -29.94 22.80 17.30
CA TYR A 413 -28.63 23.20 17.84
C TYR A 413 -27.42 22.70 17.02
N LEU A 414 -27.60 21.70 16.16
CA LEU A 414 -26.50 21.15 15.33
C LEU A 414 -26.61 21.56 13.85
N ALA A 415 -27.66 22.22 13.42
CA ALA A 415 -27.67 22.79 12.07
C ALA A 415 -26.53 23.78 11.89
N SER A 416 -26.00 23.85 10.69
CA SER A 416 -24.94 24.80 10.32
C SER A 416 -25.29 25.55 9.03
N LYS A 417 -24.47 26.52 8.63
CA LYS A 417 -24.71 27.29 7.41
C LYS A 417 -24.72 26.35 6.18
N GLY A 418 -25.89 26.14 5.59
CA GLY A 418 -26.04 25.33 4.38
C GLY A 418 -26.17 23.81 4.59
N LEU A 419 -26.10 23.33 5.85
CA LEU A 419 -26.33 21.91 6.18
C LEU A 419 -27.36 21.80 7.29
N ASN A 420 -28.32 20.88 7.16
CA ASN A 420 -29.16 20.48 8.27
C ASN A 420 -28.36 19.66 9.29
N ALA A 421 -28.97 19.33 10.45
CA ALA A 421 -28.28 18.66 11.54
C ALA A 421 -27.71 17.29 11.14
N ILE A 422 -28.49 16.47 10.44
CA ILE A 422 -28.06 15.12 10.03
C ILE A 422 -26.93 15.17 8.99
N GLU A 423 -26.95 16.14 8.08
CA GLU A 423 -25.87 16.33 7.09
C GLU A 423 -24.58 16.76 7.78
N ARG A 424 -24.68 17.68 8.75
CA ARG A 424 -23.52 18.07 9.56
C ARG A 424 -22.95 16.90 10.34
N VAL A 425 -23.79 16.09 10.99
CA VAL A 425 -23.34 14.91 11.73
C VAL A 425 -22.65 13.90 10.80
N LYS A 426 -23.21 13.64 9.61
CA LYS A 426 -22.56 12.81 8.60
C LYS A 426 -21.16 13.33 8.24
N LEU A 427 -21.03 14.63 8.01
CA LEU A 427 -19.75 15.27 7.69
C LEU A 427 -18.71 15.10 8.80
N PHE A 428 -19.13 15.30 10.06
CA PHE A 428 -18.24 15.15 11.20
C PHE A 428 -17.94 13.69 11.56
N ASN A 429 -18.84 12.76 11.26
CA ASN A 429 -18.56 11.34 11.34
C ASN A 429 -17.47 10.92 10.32
N ILE A 430 -17.52 11.42 9.08
CA ILE A 430 -16.44 11.23 8.11
C ILE A 430 -15.12 11.76 8.67
N LEU A 431 -15.12 12.97 9.19
CA LEU A 431 -13.95 13.59 9.78
C LEU A 431 -13.37 12.73 10.92
N TRP A 432 -14.21 12.35 11.89
CA TRP A 432 -13.77 11.56 13.04
C TRP A 432 -13.24 10.21 12.64
N ASP A 433 -13.88 9.53 11.70
CA ASP A 433 -13.43 8.23 11.22
C ASP A 433 -12.07 8.30 10.50
N VAL A 434 -11.75 9.45 9.91
CA VAL A 434 -10.45 9.70 9.25
C VAL A 434 -9.34 10.07 10.24
N ILE A 435 -9.63 10.95 11.25
CA ILE A 435 -8.57 11.55 12.07
C ILE A 435 -8.57 11.10 13.54
N GLY A 436 -9.65 10.46 14.02
CA GLY A 436 -9.84 10.13 15.43
C GLY A 436 -10.16 8.68 15.73
N SER A 437 -10.62 7.92 14.73
CA SER A 437 -10.92 6.49 14.91
C SER A 437 -9.64 5.64 14.98
N GLU A 438 -9.75 4.41 15.50
CA GLU A 438 -8.66 3.42 15.48
C GLU A 438 -8.18 3.14 14.04
N SER A 439 -9.12 3.07 13.09
CA SER A 439 -8.84 2.92 11.66
C SER A 439 -8.10 4.13 11.08
N GLY A 440 -8.55 5.35 11.38
CA GLY A 440 -7.90 6.58 10.93
C GLY A 440 -6.45 6.69 11.44
N VAL A 441 -6.21 6.37 12.72
CA VAL A 441 -4.86 6.35 13.32
C VAL A 441 -4.00 5.26 12.66
N ARG A 442 -4.56 4.08 12.37
CA ARG A 442 -3.85 3.01 11.63
C ARG A 442 -3.44 3.48 10.25
N TYR A 443 -4.32 4.20 9.52
CA TYR A 443 -3.98 4.73 8.21
C TYR A 443 -2.89 5.79 8.27
N GLU A 444 -2.90 6.69 9.24
CA GLU A 444 -1.82 7.66 9.41
C GLU A 444 -0.48 6.98 9.67
N GLN A 445 -0.46 5.94 10.52
CA GLN A 445 0.73 5.15 10.79
C GLN A 445 1.21 4.39 9.55
N TYR A 446 0.28 3.81 8.80
CA TYR A 446 0.56 3.16 7.52
C TYR A 446 1.19 4.14 6.51
N ASP A 447 0.61 5.32 6.33
CA ASP A 447 1.13 6.32 5.39
C ASP A 447 2.55 6.77 5.76
N ARG A 448 2.85 6.82 7.04
CA ARG A 448 4.15 7.21 7.55
C ARG A 448 5.23 6.13 7.37
N PHE A 449 4.90 4.85 7.57
CA PHE A 449 5.88 3.76 7.68
C PHE A 449 5.77 2.66 6.62
N SER A 450 4.74 2.61 5.80
CA SER A 450 4.55 1.53 4.80
C SER A 450 5.68 1.41 3.77
N ARG A 451 6.45 2.48 3.58
CA ARG A 451 7.63 2.52 2.70
C ARG A 451 8.95 2.28 3.46
N GLY A 452 8.88 2.03 4.76
CA GLY A 452 10.00 1.93 5.70
C GLY A 452 10.19 3.18 6.54
N ASP A 453 11.23 3.20 7.37
CA ASP A 453 11.52 4.33 8.26
C ASP A 453 11.78 5.62 7.46
N PRO A 454 11.08 6.74 7.79
CA PRO A 454 11.24 8.01 7.08
C PRO A 454 12.69 8.53 7.07
N THR A 455 13.41 8.41 8.18
CA THR A 455 14.79 8.87 8.29
C THR A 455 15.69 8.15 7.30
N ILE A 456 15.56 6.81 7.24
CA ILE A 456 16.32 5.98 6.32
C ILE A 456 15.95 6.34 4.87
N ARG A 457 14.66 6.50 4.55
CA ARG A 457 14.21 6.81 3.18
C ARG A 457 14.70 8.18 2.71
N TRP A 458 14.71 9.17 3.56
CA TRP A 458 15.25 10.49 3.22
C TRP A 458 16.78 10.46 3.03
N ALA A 459 17.49 9.74 3.89
CA ALA A 459 18.93 9.53 3.71
C ALA A 459 19.24 8.82 2.38
N GLN A 460 18.49 7.75 2.05
CA GLN A 460 18.63 7.05 0.77
C GLN A 460 18.35 7.94 -0.44
N THR A 461 17.41 8.88 -0.35
CA THR A 461 17.19 9.86 -1.41
C THR A 461 18.47 10.66 -1.69
N TYR A 462 19.22 11.06 -0.67
CA TYR A 462 20.45 11.79 -0.83
C TYR A 462 21.59 10.95 -1.45
N TYR A 463 21.89 9.77 -0.89
CA TYR A 463 23.10 9.05 -1.27
C TYR A 463 22.90 7.95 -2.33
N GLU A 464 21.65 7.53 -2.60
CA GLU A 464 21.36 6.54 -3.64
C GLU A 464 20.64 7.16 -4.84
N VAL A 465 19.49 7.80 -4.61
CA VAL A 465 18.63 8.28 -5.70
C VAL A 465 19.32 9.41 -6.48
N PHE A 466 19.89 10.38 -5.79
CA PHE A 466 20.56 11.52 -6.42
C PHE A 466 22.07 11.38 -6.58
N LYS A 467 22.64 10.19 -6.36
CA LYS A 467 24.08 9.94 -6.43
C LYS A 467 24.70 10.44 -7.74
N GLU A 468 24.09 10.11 -8.85
CA GLU A 468 24.59 10.47 -10.19
C GLU A 468 24.41 11.97 -10.52
N ARG A 469 23.41 12.62 -9.92
CA ARG A 469 23.12 14.03 -10.13
C ARG A 469 23.82 14.99 -9.17
N LYS A 470 24.56 14.50 -8.18
CA LYS A 470 25.28 15.37 -7.22
C LYS A 470 26.24 16.33 -7.90
N ALA A 471 26.93 15.88 -8.95
CA ALA A 471 27.86 16.71 -9.70
C ALA A 471 27.17 17.92 -10.37
N GLU A 472 25.92 17.75 -10.84
CA GLU A 472 25.10 18.81 -11.43
C GLU A 472 24.88 19.96 -10.43
N PHE A 473 24.51 19.63 -9.19
CA PHE A 473 24.26 20.64 -8.15
C PHE A 473 25.56 21.30 -7.66
N THR A 474 26.60 20.50 -7.42
CA THR A 474 27.89 21.03 -6.91
C THR A 474 28.63 21.87 -7.93
N LYS A 475 28.41 21.65 -9.24
CA LYS A 475 28.98 22.45 -10.31
C LYS A 475 28.64 23.93 -10.19
N LEU A 476 27.35 24.24 -9.86
CA LEU A 476 26.92 25.63 -9.70
C LEU A 476 27.64 26.35 -8.55
N VAL A 477 27.83 25.66 -7.44
CA VAL A 477 28.60 26.20 -6.30
C VAL A 477 30.07 26.41 -6.67
N LYS A 478 30.69 25.44 -7.35
CA LYS A 478 32.09 25.58 -7.82
C LYS A 478 32.25 26.75 -8.76
N GLN A 479 31.32 26.96 -9.69
CA GLN A 479 31.36 28.11 -10.60
C GLN A 479 31.39 29.44 -9.85
N VAL A 480 30.68 29.58 -8.75
CA VAL A 480 30.72 30.80 -7.91
C VAL A 480 32.08 30.89 -7.17
N MET A 481 32.54 29.77 -6.60
CA MET A 481 33.82 29.74 -5.91
C MET A 481 35.00 30.11 -6.84
N ASP A 482 35.00 29.64 -8.06
CA ASP A 482 36.04 29.92 -9.08
C ASP A 482 36.05 31.39 -9.51
N GLN A 483 34.92 32.10 -9.34
CA GLN A 483 34.85 33.55 -9.62
C GLN A 483 35.25 34.42 -8.41
N MET A 484 35.47 33.83 -7.24
CA MET A 484 35.93 34.59 -6.07
C MET A 484 37.40 34.94 -6.17
N PRO A 485 37.82 36.15 -5.76
CA PRO A 485 39.24 36.53 -5.78
C PRO A 485 40.03 35.67 -4.80
N ASN A 486 41.19 35.21 -5.26
CA ASN A 486 42.17 34.54 -4.40
C ASN A 486 42.93 35.57 -3.55
N PRO A 487 43.41 35.23 -2.35
CA PRO A 487 44.31 36.08 -1.59
C PRO A 487 45.50 36.42 -2.46
N ARG A 488 45.91 37.72 -2.48
CA ARG A 488 47.17 38.10 -3.08
C ARG A 488 48.31 37.49 -2.22
N VAL A 489 49.03 36.52 -2.76
CA VAL A 489 50.24 35.98 -2.14
C VAL A 489 51.32 37.03 -2.11
#